data_3477191ea0716ab30412b1822f90968a
#
_entry.id   3477191ea0716ab30412b1822f90968a
#
_cell.length_a   1.000
_cell.length_b   1.000
_cell.length_c   1.000
_cell.angle_alpha   90.00
_cell.angle_beta   90.00
_cell.angle_gamma   90.00
#
_symmetry.space_group_name_H-M   'P 1'
#
loop_
_entity.id
_entity.type
_entity.pdbx_description
1 polymer ?
#
loop_
_entity_poly.entity_id
_entity_poly.type
_entity_poly.pdbx_seq_one_letter_code
_entity_poly.pdbx_strand_id
1 'polypeptide(L)'
;MNGEIARLSNEALSRLTLNKKRVLVIIPDATRHAALPVFFKTIFEILGKKVSALDYLIATGTHQPMPLENILHHVGISVEEYRTTYSKTKFYNHVHDDTMHLKTIGMISESEMSQLSQGLYSSPVEITVNSRIFQYDQLLLISPVVPHETVGFSGGNKYFFPGIGGEEIIKTFHWIGALITNPVVNGVMRTPVRDVIDRSASLISVPRICFAFVVEDHAVTSLFIGSPEESWQKAAECSSRAHIRYVDRSYKKILGIAPAIYEDIWVAGKVMYKHEPIIADGGEVVIYAPHIKEISYTHGKEIRKVGYHTRDYFVKQWERFKGMSKLILAHSTNVRGIGSYESGIESPRIKVTLATSIPEEECRSVNLGYADYRSINIPEWKSKQNEDLLVVENAGQLLYRLKNQK
;
A
#
# COMPACT_ATOMS: atom_id res chain seq x y z
N MET A 1 -21.22 10.08 11.83
CA MET A 1 -20.40 9.76 10.64
C MET A 1 -21.15 8.93 9.58
N ASN A 2 -21.79 7.77 9.90
CA ASN A 2 -22.47 6.96 8.86
C ASN A 2 -23.56 7.74 8.10
N GLY A 3 -24.36 8.56 8.77
CA GLY A 3 -25.34 9.43 8.11
C GLY A 3 -24.72 10.47 7.18
N GLU A 4 -23.54 10.98 7.51
CA GLU A 4 -22.81 11.92 6.67
C GLU A 4 -22.22 11.23 5.42
N ILE A 5 -21.70 10.01 5.55
CA ILE A 5 -21.27 9.20 4.41
C ILE A 5 -22.43 8.97 3.45
N ALA A 6 -23.61 8.58 3.99
CA ALA A 6 -24.81 8.37 3.18
C ALA A 6 -25.27 9.63 2.47
N ARG A 7 -25.27 10.77 3.16
CA ARG A 7 -25.66 12.07 2.60
C ARG A 7 -24.74 12.50 1.46
N LEU A 8 -23.42 12.51 1.70
CA LEU A 8 -22.42 12.90 0.68
C LEU A 8 -22.42 11.95 -0.51
N SER A 9 -22.53 10.64 -0.26
CA SER A 9 -22.63 9.63 -1.32
C SER A 9 -23.87 9.85 -2.18
N ASN A 10 -25.03 10.07 -1.57
CA ASN A 10 -26.27 10.33 -2.30
C ASN A 10 -26.17 11.62 -3.12
N GLU A 11 -25.63 12.69 -2.55
CA GLU A 11 -25.42 13.96 -3.24
C GLU A 11 -24.51 13.78 -4.47
N ALA A 12 -23.38 13.08 -4.33
CA ALA A 12 -22.45 12.85 -5.43
C ALA A 12 -23.04 11.95 -6.51
N LEU A 13 -23.65 10.82 -6.12
CA LEU A 13 -24.19 9.83 -7.06
C LEU A 13 -25.48 10.32 -7.76
N SER A 14 -26.27 11.20 -7.15
CA SER A 14 -27.46 11.79 -7.76
C SER A 14 -27.16 12.74 -8.91
N ARG A 15 -25.95 13.31 -8.95
CA ARG A 15 -25.47 14.16 -10.06
C ARG A 15 -25.08 13.37 -11.31
N LEU A 16 -24.97 12.04 -11.20
CA LEU A 16 -24.58 11.14 -12.29
C LEU A 16 -25.81 10.50 -12.95
N THR A 17 -25.79 10.38 -14.27
CA THR A 17 -26.83 9.70 -15.03
C THR A 17 -26.58 8.20 -15.06
N LEU A 18 -26.95 7.51 -13.95
CA LEU A 18 -26.63 6.09 -13.74
C LEU A 18 -27.81 5.14 -13.98
N ASN A 19 -29.00 5.64 -14.31
CA ASN A 19 -30.18 4.80 -14.53
C ASN A 19 -29.92 3.79 -15.66
N LYS A 20 -30.15 2.49 -15.35
CA LYS A 20 -29.91 1.34 -16.24
C LYS A 20 -28.45 1.19 -16.71
N LYS A 21 -27.49 1.91 -16.13
CA LYS A 21 -26.08 1.77 -16.40
C LYS A 21 -25.47 0.59 -15.64
N ARG A 22 -24.34 0.11 -16.11
CA ARG A 22 -23.52 -0.87 -15.40
C ARG A 22 -22.46 -0.13 -14.57
N VAL A 23 -22.44 -0.35 -13.28
CA VAL A 23 -21.51 0.29 -12.35
C VAL A 23 -20.59 -0.75 -11.73
N LEU A 24 -19.27 -0.51 -11.77
CA LEU A 24 -18.27 -1.32 -11.09
C LEU A 24 -17.65 -0.51 -9.95
N VAL A 25 -17.67 -1.08 -8.75
CA VAL A 25 -17.03 -0.49 -7.58
C VAL A 25 -15.71 -1.19 -7.35
N ILE A 26 -14.61 -0.43 -7.38
CA ILE A 26 -13.27 -0.93 -7.11
C ILE A 26 -12.98 -0.68 -5.63
N ILE A 27 -12.70 -1.74 -4.89
CA ILE A 27 -12.53 -1.73 -3.43
C ILE A 27 -11.15 -2.28 -3.03
N PRO A 28 -10.59 -1.85 -1.88
CA PRO A 28 -9.38 -2.46 -1.32
C PRO A 28 -9.61 -3.92 -0.90
N ASP A 29 -8.52 -4.64 -0.75
CA ASP A 29 -8.49 -5.95 -0.08
C ASP A 29 -8.50 -5.82 1.46
N ALA A 30 -8.50 -6.96 2.15
CA ALA A 30 -8.60 -7.02 3.62
C ALA A 30 -7.35 -6.52 4.38
N THR A 31 -6.24 -6.23 3.69
CA THR A 31 -5.03 -5.68 4.32
C THR A 31 -5.18 -4.22 4.75
N ARG A 32 -6.36 -3.61 4.50
CA ARG A 32 -6.64 -2.22 4.81
C ARG A 32 -7.92 -2.05 5.62
N HIS A 33 -7.85 -1.21 6.65
CA HIS A 33 -9.05 -0.73 7.34
C HIS A 33 -9.76 0.30 6.46
N ALA A 34 -10.86 -0.09 5.83
CA ALA A 34 -11.48 0.69 4.78
C ALA A 34 -12.95 1.09 5.04
N ALA A 35 -13.50 0.83 6.22
CA ALA A 35 -14.92 1.09 6.54
C ALA A 35 -15.88 0.57 5.44
N LEU A 36 -15.50 -0.50 4.73
CA LEU A 36 -16.22 -1.02 3.58
C LEU A 36 -17.69 -1.36 3.84
N PRO A 37 -18.07 -1.94 5.02
CA PRO A 37 -19.48 -2.25 5.30
C PRO A 37 -20.41 -1.06 5.13
N VAL A 38 -19.96 0.14 5.52
CA VAL A 38 -20.78 1.37 5.39
C VAL A 38 -20.90 1.79 3.93
N PHE A 39 -19.78 1.82 3.19
CA PHE A 39 -19.79 2.19 1.78
C PHE A 39 -20.58 1.20 0.93
N PHE A 40 -20.41 -0.11 1.17
CA PHE A 40 -21.13 -1.15 0.43
C PHE A 40 -22.64 -0.99 0.57
N LYS A 41 -23.14 -0.92 1.81
CA LYS A 41 -24.57 -0.78 2.08
C LYS A 41 -25.12 0.54 1.54
N THR A 42 -24.42 1.66 1.76
CA THR A 42 -24.82 2.97 1.25
C THR A 42 -24.92 3.01 -0.28
N ILE A 43 -23.90 2.50 -0.99
CA ILE A 43 -23.90 2.49 -2.46
C ILE A 43 -25.02 1.58 -2.98
N PHE A 44 -25.24 0.42 -2.36
CA PHE A 44 -26.31 -0.49 -2.75
C PHE A 44 -27.70 0.11 -2.52
N GLU A 45 -27.93 0.78 -1.41
CA GLU A 45 -29.22 1.48 -1.13
C GLU A 45 -29.50 2.57 -2.18
N ILE A 46 -28.49 3.31 -2.61
CA ILE A 46 -28.64 4.40 -3.58
C ILE A 46 -28.82 3.87 -5.01
N LEU A 47 -28.04 2.86 -5.41
CA LEU A 47 -27.91 2.43 -6.80
C LEU A 47 -28.53 1.08 -7.11
N GLY A 48 -28.65 0.16 -6.16
CA GLY A 48 -29.01 -1.24 -6.40
C GLY A 48 -30.30 -1.49 -7.18
N LYS A 49 -31.28 -0.57 -7.07
CA LYS A 49 -32.53 -0.61 -7.85
C LYS A 49 -32.53 0.26 -9.11
N LYS A 50 -31.51 1.11 -9.29
CA LYS A 50 -31.45 2.10 -10.38
C LYS A 50 -30.60 1.62 -11.55
N VAL A 51 -29.53 0.87 -11.27
CA VAL A 51 -28.55 0.43 -12.25
C VAL A 51 -28.86 -0.97 -12.79
N SER A 52 -28.37 -1.30 -13.96
CA SER A 52 -28.57 -2.64 -14.55
C SER A 52 -27.60 -3.69 -13.98
N ALA A 53 -26.44 -3.24 -13.48
CA ALA A 53 -25.48 -4.06 -12.72
C ALA A 53 -24.74 -3.19 -11.72
N LEU A 54 -24.56 -3.71 -10.50
CA LEU A 54 -23.73 -3.12 -9.45
C LEU A 54 -22.80 -4.21 -8.94
N ASP A 55 -21.59 -4.23 -9.46
CA ASP A 55 -20.61 -5.26 -9.18
C ASP A 55 -19.37 -4.69 -8.52
N TYR A 56 -18.54 -5.54 -7.91
CA TYR A 56 -17.36 -5.15 -7.15
C TYR A 56 -16.11 -5.87 -7.66
N LEU A 57 -15.01 -5.13 -7.77
CA LEU A 57 -13.68 -5.64 -8.11
C LEU A 57 -12.71 -5.32 -6.97
N ILE A 58 -12.12 -6.37 -6.40
CA ILE A 58 -11.12 -6.26 -5.35
C ILE A 58 -9.77 -5.91 -6.00
N ALA A 59 -9.21 -4.78 -5.62
CA ALA A 59 -7.91 -4.28 -6.06
C ALA A 59 -6.79 -4.94 -5.23
N THR A 60 -6.50 -6.19 -5.51
CA THR A 60 -5.50 -7.02 -4.80
C THR A 60 -4.05 -6.58 -5.06
N GLY A 61 -3.79 -5.89 -6.20
CA GLY A 61 -2.42 -5.63 -6.62
C GLY A 61 -1.64 -6.93 -6.77
N THR A 62 -0.63 -7.14 -5.91
CA THR A 62 0.18 -8.37 -5.88
C THR A 62 -0.24 -9.36 -4.78
N HIS A 63 -1.31 -9.08 -4.04
CA HIS A 63 -1.80 -9.96 -2.98
C HIS A 63 -2.63 -11.11 -3.56
N GLN A 64 -2.81 -12.16 -2.75
CA GLN A 64 -3.62 -13.32 -3.13
C GLN A 64 -5.09 -12.95 -3.32
N PRO A 65 -5.80 -13.56 -4.28
CA PRO A 65 -7.23 -13.44 -4.42
C PRO A 65 -7.97 -13.85 -3.14
N MET A 66 -8.99 -13.08 -2.76
CA MET A 66 -9.80 -13.35 -1.59
C MET A 66 -10.90 -14.39 -1.90
N PRO A 67 -11.08 -15.45 -1.09
CA PRO A 67 -12.25 -16.31 -1.16
C PRO A 67 -13.56 -15.51 -0.99
N LEU A 68 -14.65 -15.97 -1.62
CA LEU A 68 -15.92 -15.24 -1.56
C LEU A 68 -16.40 -14.97 -0.13
N GLU A 69 -16.28 -15.93 0.77
CA GLU A 69 -16.68 -15.78 2.18
C GLU A 69 -15.91 -14.64 2.86
N ASN A 70 -14.60 -14.53 2.58
CA ASN A 70 -13.76 -13.44 3.10
C ASN A 70 -14.16 -12.09 2.51
N ILE A 71 -14.56 -12.06 1.23
CA ILE A 71 -15.10 -10.84 0.59
C ILE A 71 -16.40 -10.41 1.25
N LEU A 72 -17.34 -11.36 1.47
CA LEU A 72 -18.62 -11.06 2.14
C LEU A 72 -18.41 -10.51 3.55
N HIS A 73 -17.53 -11.15 4.32
CA HIS A 73 -17.14 -10.64 5.64
C HIS A 73 -16.53 -9.24 5.55
N HIS A 74 -15.66 -9.00 4.58
CA HIS A 74 -14.96 -7.72 4.39
C HIS A 74 -15.91 -6.57 4.02
N VAL A 75 -16.96 -6.84 3.24
CA VAL A 75 -18.02 -5.86 2.93
C VAL A 75 -19.16 -5.85 3.96
N GLY A 76 -19.09 -6.69 4.99
CA GLY A 76 -19.99 -6.69 6.14
C GLY A 76 -21.38 -7.24 5.84
N ILE A 77 -21.47 -8.31 5.05
CA ILE A 77 -22.73 -9.02 4.78
C ILE A 77 -22.57 -10.53 5.06
N SER A 78 -23.67 -11.16 5.44
CA SER A 78 -23.72 -12.62 5.61
C SER A 78 -23.92 -13.35 4.27
N VAL A 79 -23.65 -14.64 4.24
CA VAL A 79 -23.92 -15.51 3.08
C VAL A 79 -25.42 -15.52 2.74
N GLU A 80 -26.29 -15.43 3.75
CA GLU A 80 -27.75 -15.39 3.56
C GLU A 80 -28.17 -14.06 2.93
N GLU A 81 -27.68 -12.92 3.41
CA GLU A 81 -27.93 -11.61 2.80
C GLU A 81 -27.44 -11.58 1.34
N TYR A 82 -26.29 -12.19 1.07
CA TYR A 82 -25.76 -12.29 -0.30
C TYR A 82 -26.70 -13.09 -1.20
N ARG A 83 -27.22 -14.23 -0.73
CA ARG A 83 -28.13 -15.10 -1.52
C ARG A 83 -29.51 -14.48 -1.74
N THR A 84 -29.94 -13.58 -0.88
CA THR A 84 -31.27 -12.95 -0.92
C THR A 84 -31.21 -11.53 -1.47
N THR A 85 -30.74 -10.60 -0.65
CA THR A 85 -30.78 -9.14 -0.93
C THR A 85 -29.78 -8.75 -2.02
N TYR A 86 -28.57 -9.33 -2.00
CA TYR A 86 -27.47 -8.96 -2.88
C TYR A 86 -27.20 -9.98 -3.99
N SER A 87 -28.15 -10.86 -4.28
CA SER A 87 -27.98 -12.00 -5.20
C SER A 87 -27.60 -11.62 -6.64
N LYS A 88 -27.87 -10.39 -7.06
CA LYS A 88 -27.49 -9.86 -8.38
C LYS A 88 -26.10 -9.23 -8.42
N THR A 89 -25.50 -8.95 -7.26
CA THR A 89 -24.16 -8.33 -7.14
C THR A 89 -23.10 -9.40 -7.33
N LYS A 90 -22.11 -9.12 -8.18
CA LYS A 90 -20.98 -10.01 -8.42
C LYS A 90 -19.71 -9.42 -7.79
N PHE A 91 -18.89 -10.29 -7.22
CA PHE A 91 -17.59 -9.97 -6.71
C PHE A 91 -16.50 -10.62 -7.57
N TYR A 92 -15.48 -9.83 -7.89
CA TYR A 92 -14.35 -10.28 -8.70
C TYR A 92 -13.04 -9.94 -7.98
N ASN A 93 -12.06 -10.82 -8.08
CA ASN A 93 -10.69 -10.50 -7.72
C ASN A 93 -9.90 -10.03 -8.94
N HIS A 94 -8.99 -9.09 -8.74
CA HIS A 94 -7.93 -8.86 -9.70
C HIS A 94 -6.81 -9.88 -9.48
N VAL A 95 -6.18 -10.32 -10.57
CA VAL A 95 -5.00 -11.17 -10.57
C VAL A 95 -4.00 -10.54 -11.55
N HIS A 96 -2.89 -10.03 -11.05
CA HIS A 96 -1.98 -9.15 -11.79
C HIS A 96 -1.17 -9.82 -12.90
N ASP A 97 -1.04 -11.14 -12.87
CA ASP A 97 -0.34 -11.99 -13.84
C ASP A 97 -1.29 -12.84 -14.72
N ASP A 98 -2.61 -12.69 -14.53
CA ASP A 98 -3.61 -13.31 -15.39
C ASP A 98 -3.79 -12.51 -16.69
N THR A 99 -2.96 -12.82 -17.67
CA THR A 99 -2.95 -12.14 -18.97
C THR A 99 -4.27 -12.22 -19.74
N MET A 100 -5.12 -13.21 -19.48
CA MET A 100 -6.45 -13.34 -20.13
C MET A 100 -7.43 -12.26 -19.65
N HIS A 101 -7.25 -11.75 -18.47
CA HIS A 101 -8.08 -10.70 -17.88
C HIS A 101 -7.40 -9.32 -17.88
N LEU A 102 -6.25 -9.20 -18.49
CA LEU A 102 -5.56 -7.93 -18.69
C LEU A 102 -5.80 -7.39 -20.12
N LYS A 103 -5.89 -6.08 -20.23
CA LYS A 103 -5.96 -5.36 -21.50
C LYS A 103 -4.89 -4.28 -21.54
N THR A 104 -4.10 -4.28 -22.60
CA THR A 104 -3.19 -3.18 -22.93
C THR A 104 -4.00 -1.95 -23.32
N ILE A 105 -3.73 -0.81 -22.65
CA ILE A 105 -4.42 0.46 -22.88
C ILE A 105 -3.49 1.55 -23.41
N GLY A 106 -2.21 1.27 -23.50
CA GLY A 106 -1.21 2.17 -24.07
C GLY A 106 0.19 1.80 -23.62
N MET A 107 1.11 2.67 -23.94
CA MET A 107 2.53 2.58 -23.59
C MET A 107 3.03 3.95 -23.14
N ILE A 108 3.82 4.00 -22.10
CA ILE A 108 4.62 5.17 -21.75
C ILE A 108 5.98 4.96 -22.39
N SER A 109 6.39 5.87 -23.29
CA SER A 109 7.67 5.76 -23.99
C SER A 109 8.87 5.93 -23.06
N GLU A 110 10.05 5.52 -23.52
CA GLU A 110 11.31 5.70 -22.79
C GLU A 110 11.54 7.16 -22.37
N SER A 111 11.36 8.10 -23.32
CA SER A 111 11.54 9.53 -23.06
C SER A 111 10.53 10.09 -22.06
N GLU A 112 9.25 9.70 -22.19
CA GLU A 112 8.19 10.10 -21.27
C GLU A 112 8.42 9.50 -19.87
N MET A 113 8.83 8.24 -19.79
CA MET A 113 9.16 7.58 -18.52
C MET A 113 10.36 8.24 -17.82
N SER A 114 11.41 8.59 -18.59
CA SER A 114 12.56 9.33 -18.06
C SER A 114 12.15 10.69 -17.50
N GLN A 115 11.25 11.40 -18.20
CA GLN A 115 10.74 12.69 -17.73
C GLN A 115 9.91 12.53 -16.44
N LEU A 116 8.94 11.62 -16.41
CA LEU A 116 8.07 11.36 -15.26
C LEU A 116 8.87 10.89 -14.03
N SER A 117 9.87 10.04 -14.24
CA SER A 117 10.72 9.51 -13.16
C SER A 117 11.88 10.43 -12.80
N GLN A 118 12.01 11.61 -13.43
CA GLN A 118 13.12 12.54 -13.22
C GLN A 118 14.49 11.88 -13.49
N GLY A 119 14.57 11.05 -14.54
CA GLY A 119 15.78 10.36 -14.96
C GLY A 119 16.10 9.06 -14.19
N LEU A 120 15.28 8.67 -13.22
CA LEU A 120 15.51 7.45 -12.43
C LEU A 120 15.22 6.16 -13.22
N TYR A 121 14.37 6.23 -14.24
CA TYR A 121 13.97 5.09 -15.04
C TYR A 121 13.71 5.50 -16.48
N SER A 122 14.36 4.83 -17.46
CA SER A 122 14.36 5.20 -18.86
C SER A 122 14.01 4.03 -19.80
N SER A 123 13.21 3.08 -19.36
CA SER A 123 12.69 2.04 -20.27
C SER A 123 11.21 2.26 -20.57
N PRO A 124 10.74 1.93 -21.79
CA PRO A 124 9.32 2.00 -22.09
C PRO A 124 8.53 1.02 -21.25
N VAL A 125 7.28 1.35 -20.92
CA VAL A 125 6.41 0.51 -20.09
C VAL A 125 5.04 0.37 -20.75
N GLU A 126 4.66 -0.87 -21.02
CA GLU A 126 3.32 -1.21 -21.45
C GLU A 126 2.35 -1.08 -20.27
N ILE A 127 1.23 -0.38 -20.51
CA ILE A 127 0.23 -0.18 -19.49
C ILE A 127 -0.92 -1.15 -19.72
N THR A 128 -1.01 -2.13 -18.85
CA THR A 128 -2.10 -3.12 -18.84
C THR A 128 -2.96 -2.96 -17.58
N VAL A 129 -4.25 -3.18 -17.73
CA VAL A 129 -5.24 -3.06 -16.65
C VAL A 129 -6.28 -4.15 -16.78
N ASN A 130 -6.96 -4.51 -15.69
CA ASN A 130 -8.03 -5.48 -15.68
C ASN A 130 -9.11 -5.10 -16.71
N SER A 131 -9.30 -5.97 -17.72
CA SER A 131 -10.17 -5.73 -18.87
C SER A 131 -11.65 -5.56 -18.51
N ARG A 132 -12.05 -6.07 -17.32
CA ARG A 132 -13.41 -5.99 -16.82
C ARG A 132 -13.93 -4.57 -16.68
N ILE A 133 -13.07 -3.58 -16.36
CA ILE A 133 -13.49 -2.18 -16.23
C ILE A 133 -14.16 -1.64 -17.49
N PHE A 134 -13.81 -2.14 -18.68
CA PHE A 134 -14.37 -1.71 -19.97
C PHE A 134 -15.75 -2.33 -20.28
N GLN A 135 -16.25 -3.19 -19.40
CA GLN A 135 -17.60 -3.75 -19.50
C GLN A 135 -18.63 -2.92 -18.73
N TYR A 136 -18.21 -1.79 -18.13
CA TYR A 136 -19.04 -0.94 -17.29
C TYR A 136 -19.07 0.48 -17.82
N ASP A 137 -20.17 1.18 -17.53
CA ASP A 137 -20.39 2.56 -17.95
C ASP A 137 -19.78 3.57 -16.94
N GLN A 138 -19.60 3.16 -15.70
CA GLN A 138 -19.10 4.00 -14.61
C GLN A 138 -18.28 3.18 -13.61
N LEU A 139 -17.15 3.74 -13.18
CA LEU A 139 -16.32 3.20 -12.10
C LEU A 139 -16.45 4.05 -10.85
N LEU A 140 -16.55 3.39 -9.68
CA LEU A 140 -16.49 4.02 -8.37
C LEU A 140 -15.26 3.46 -7.64
N LEU A 141 -14.42 4.31 -7.07
CA LEU A 141 -13.24 3.91 -6.30
C LEU A 141 -13.51 4.15 -4.81
N ILE A 142 -13.44 3.12 -3.98
CA ILE A 142 -13.48 3.25 -2.51
C ILE A 142 -12.04 3.27 -2.00
N SER A 143 -11.60 4.43 -1.56
CA SER A 143 -10.19 4.79 -1.54
C SER A 143 -9.73 5.36 -0.19
N PRO A 144 -9.36 4.51 0.80
CA PRO A 144 -8.67 4.99 1.99
C PRO A 144 -7.29 5.56 1.63
N VAL A 145 -6.95 6.69 2.26
CA VAL A 145 -5.71 7.42 2.00
C VAL A 145 -4.85 7.47 3.25
N VAL A 146 -3.66 6.86 3.17
CA VAL A 146 -2.66 6.83 4.25
C VAL A 146 -1.25 7.01 3.67
N PRO A 147 -0.25 7.47 4.46
CA PRO A 147 1.16 7.53 4.02
C PRO A 147 1.67 6.17 3.54
N HIS A 148 2.45 6.15 2.46
CA HIS A 148 2.89 4.93 1.78
C HIS A 148 4.34 5.02 1.30
N GLU A 149 5.12 4.00 1.58
CA GLU A 149 6.57 3.93 1.36
C GLU A 149 7.02 4.05 -0.09
N THR A 150 6.17 3.64 -1.03
CA THR A 150 6.52 3.62 -2.46
C THR A 150 5.97 4.83 -3.22
N VAL A 151 4.77 5.30 -2.89
CA VAL A 151 4.03 6.28 -3.70
C VAL A 151 3.69 7.57 -2.94
N GLY A 152 4.20 7.72 -1.73
CA GLY A 152 3.93 8.85 -0.86
C GLY A 152 2.65 8.70 -0.05
N PHE A 153 1.51 8.62 -0.70
CA PHE A 153 0.20 8.28 -0.11
C PHE A 153 -0.52 7.23 -0.94
N SER A 154 -1.26 6.34 -0.28
CA SER A 154 -2.18 5.41 -0.93
C SER A 154 -3.40 6.14 -1.52
N GLY A 155 -4.28 5.39 -2.16
CA GLY A 155 -5.56 5.92 -2.66
C GLY A 155 -5.51 6.58 -4.03
N GLY A 156 -6.68 7.08 -4.47
CA GLY A 156 -6.86 7.67 -5.79
C GLY A 156 -6.55 6.70 -6.92
N ASN A 157 -5.84 7.16 -7.94
CA ASN A 157 -5.44 6.35 -9.09
C ASN A 157 -4.58 5.12 -8.74
N LYS A 158 -4.07 5.03 -7.50
CA LYS A 158 -3.40 3.82 -7.01
C LYS A 158 -4.31 2.59 -7.02
N TYR A 159 -5.63 2.76 -7.02
CA TYR A 159 -6.58 1.66 -7.18
C TYR A 159 -6.61 1.09 -8.59
N PHE A 160 -6.18 1.86 -9.58
CA PHE A 160 -5.89 1.33 -10.92
C PHE A 160 -4.49 0.73 -10.98
N PHE A 161 -3.47 1.48 -10.53
CA PHE A 161 -2.06 1.09 -10.62
C PHE A 161 -1.35 1.25 -9.26
N PRO A 162 -1.07 0.15 -8.54
CA PRO A 162 -1.10 -1.27 -8.91
C PRO A 162 -2.43 -2.00 -8.75
N GLY A 163 -3.44 -1.40 -8.13
CA GLY A 163 -4.60 -2.11 -7.60
C GLY A 163 -5.21 -3.14 -8.55
N ILE A 164 -5.38 -2.78 -9.82
CA ILE A 164 -5.90 -3.64 -10.89
C ILE A 164 -5.02 -3.58 -12.15
N GLY A 165 -3.77 -3.16 -12.03
CA GLY A 165 -2.78 -3.12 -13.11
C GLY A 165 -2.08 -4.46 -13.33
N GLY A 166 -1.43 -4.61 -14.48
CA GLY A 166 -0.60 -5.77 -14.78
C GLY A 166 0.80 -5.67 -14.16
N GLU A 167 1.54 -6.75 -14.28
CA GLU A 167 2.80 -6.98 -13.59
C GLU A 167 3.88 -5.93 -13.91
N GLU A 168 4.01 -5.53 -15.19
CA GLU A 168 5.11 -4.66 -15.63
C GLU A 168 5.04 -3.27 -15.00
N ILE A 169 3.86 -2.63 -15.03
CA ILE A 169 3.70 -1.32 -14.40
C ILE A 169 3.84 -1.41 -12.87
N ILE A 170 3.38 -2.51 -12.26
CA ILE A 170 3.53 -2.75 -10.82
C ILE A 170 5.02 -2.80 -10.44
N LYS A 171 5.82 -3.60 -11.14
CA LYS A 171 7.25 -3.73 -10.89
C LYS A 171 7.98 -2.39 -11.10
N THR A 172 7.59 -1.66 -12.13
CA THR A 172 8.24 -0.39 -12.52
C THR A 172 8.08 0.68 -11.45
N PHE A 173 6.87 1.00 -11.03
CA PHE A 173 6.72 2.10 -10.06
C PHE A 173 7.22 1.72 -8.65
N HIS A 174 7.16 0.43 -8.25
CA HIS A 174 7.80 0.00 -7.00
C HIS A 174 9.31 0.23 -7.05
N TRP A 175 9.94 -0.09 -8.19
CA TRP A 175 11.36 0.14 -8.36
C TRP A 175 11.73 1.61 -8.38
N ILE A 176 10.95 2.47 -9.06
CA ILE A 176 11.16 3.92 -9.02
C ILE A 176 11.07 4.43 -7.58
N GLY A 177 10.07 3.98 -6.80
CA GLY A 177 9.94 4.33 -5.38
C GLY A 177 11.17 3.92 -4.56
N ALA A 178 11.71 2.73 -4.80
CA ALA A 178 12.93 2.25 -4.15
C ALA A 178 14.18 3.06 -4.55
N LEU A 179 14.28 3.48 -5.81
CA LEU A 179 15.37 4.35 -6.29
C LEU A 179 15.34 5.73 -5.62
N ILE A 180 14.16 6.29 -5.36
CA ILE A 180 14.01 7.54 -4.60
C ILE A 180 14.34 7.32 -3.12
N THR A 181 13.93 6.22 -2.56
CA THR A 181 14.02 5.75 -1.16
C THR A 181 12.84 6.16 -0.28
N ASN A 182 12.51 5.28 0.66
CA ASN A 182 11.38 5.45 1.58
C ASN A 182 11.41 6.78 2.39
N PRO A 183 12.50 7.24 3.01
CA PRO A 183 12.48 8.49 3.77
C PRO A 183 12.11 9.72 2.94
N VAL A 184 12.38 9.70 1.63
CA VAL A 184 12.05 10.79 0.71
C VAL A 184 10.61 10.69 0.20
N VAL A 185 10.12 9.47 -0.07
CA VAL A 185 8.79 9.24 -0.66
C VAL A 185 7.67 9.27 0.37
N ASN A 186 7.84 8.55 1.48
CA ASN A 186 6.74 8.24 2.41
C ASN A 186 6.12 9.50 3.03
N GLY A 187 4.82 9.68 2.84
CA GLY A 187 4.10 10.87 3.33
C GLY A 187 4.31 12.14 2.49
N VAL A 188 4.84 12.02 1.27
CA VAL A 188 4.95 13.12 0.30
C VAL A 188 3.87 12.96 -0.77
N MET A 189 3.10 14.02 -1.02
CA MET A 189 1.97 13.96 -1.97
C MET A 189 2.43 13.92 -3.42
N ARG A 190 3.38 14.75 -3.81
CA ARG A 190 3.90 14.83 -5.18
C ARG A 190 5.23 14.07 -5.27
N THR A 191 5.22 12.96 -5.96
CA THR A 191 6.39 12.11 -6.18
C THR A 191 6.44 11.66 -7.64
N PRO A 192 7.61 11.40 -8.20
CA PRO A 192 7.73 10.81 -9.54
C PRO A 192 6.90 9.54 -9.72
N VAL A 193 6.78 8.74 -8.68
CA VAL A 193 5.94 7.52 -8.72
C VAL A 193 4.47 7.87 -8.89
N ARG A 194 3.98 8.91 -8.19
CA ARG A 194 2.59 9.37 -8.33
C ARG A 194 2.33 9.88 -9.75
N ASP A 195 3.28 10.59 -10.34
CA ASP A 195 3.15 11.11 -11.71
C ASP A 195 3.04 9.96 -12.73
N VAL A 196 3.82 8.88 -12.58
CA VAL A 196 3.71 7.66 -13.40
C VAL A 196 2.33 7.00 -13.23
N ILE A 197 1.82 6.89 -12.00
CA ILE A 197 0.50 6.30 -11.72
C ILE A 197 -0.61 7.14 -12.35
N ASP A 198 -0.60 8.46 -12.18
CA ASP A 198 -1.63 9.35 -12.67
C ASP A 198 -1.60 9.41 -14.21
N ARG A 199 -0.41 9.39 -14.81
CA ARG A 199 -0.25 9.28 -16.27
C ARG A 199 -0.80 7.96 -16.81
N SER A 200 -0.51 6.85 -16.14
CA SER A 200 -1.07 5.53 -16.52
C SER A 200 -2.59 5.52 -16.41
N ALA A 201 -3.15 6.08 -15.34
CA ALA A 201 -4.59 6.16 -15.14
C ALA A 201 -5.29 7.07 -16.14
N SER A 202 -4.61 8.08 -16.69
CA SER A 202 -5.16 8.96 -17.72
C SER A 202 -5.50 8.22 -19.03
N LEU A 203 -4.94 7.03 -19.25
CA LEU A 203 -5.25 6.18 -20.41
C LEU A 203 -6.58 5.42 -20.28
N ILE A 204 -7.17 5.39 -19.08
CA ILE A 204 -8.47 4.74 -18.86
C ILE A 204 -9.58 5.67 -19.35
N SER A 205 -10.35 5.23 -20.34
CA SER A 205 -11.43 6.01 -20.94
C SER A 205 -12.77 5.94 -20.22
N VAL A 206 -12.96 4.96 -19.30
CA VAL A 206 -14.22 4.77 -18.59
C VAL A 206 -14.42 5.89 -17.56
N PRO A 207 -15.59 6.55 -17.50
CA PRO A 207 -15.92 7.55 -16.51
C PRO A 207 -15.75 7.01 -15.09
N ARG A 208 -15.18 7.82 -14.21
CA ARG A 208 -14.85 7.39 -12.84
C ARG A 208 -14.98 8.50 -11.82
N ILE A 209 -15.42 8.14 -10.62
CA ILE A 209 -15.34 9.00 -9.43
C ILE A 209 -14.71 8.22 -8.28
N CYS A 210 -14.11 8.95 -7.37
CA CYS A 210 -13.41 8.42 -6.23
C CYS A 210 -14.01 8.93 -4.92
N PHE A 211 -14.25 8.01 -4.00
CA PHE A 211 -14.59 8.25 -2.61
C PHE A 211 -13.28 8.15 -1.82
N ALA A 212 -12.55 9.25 -1.74
CA ALA A 212 -11.28 9.30 -1.01
C ALA A 212 -11.54 9.71 0.44
N PHE A 213 -11.06 8.93 1.40
CA PHE A 213 -11.34 9.14 2.81
C PHE A 213 -10.17 8.81 3.72
N VAL A 214 -10.24 9.35 4.94
CA VAL A 214 -9.29 9.13 6.02
C VAL A 214 -10.00 8.37 7.13
N VAL A 215 -9.31 7.38 7.70
CA VAL A 215 -9.78 6.56 8.84
C VAL A 215 -8.87 6.79 10.03
N GLU A 216 -9.43 7.18 11.16
CA GLU A 216 -8.75 7.25 12.45
C GLU A 216 -9.59 6.45 13.47
N ASP A 217 -8.95 5.65 14.31
CA ASP A 217 -9.60 4.84 15.34
C ASP A 217 -10.83 4.05 14.82
N HIS A 218 -10.66 3.41 13.66
CA HIS A 218 -11.68 2.63 12.94
C HIS A 218 -12.89 3.44 12.41
N ALA A 219 -12.86 4.76 12.50
CA ALA A 219 -13.92 5.63 12.01
C ALA A 219 -13.44 6.47 10.80
N VAL A 220 -14.33 6.70 9.83
CA VAL A 220 -14.06 7.66 8.75
C VAL A 220 -14.13 9.06 9.34
N THR A 221 -13.05 9.83 9.31
CA THR A 221 -12.96 11.19 9.83
C THR A 221 -13.11 12.26 8.75
N SER A 222 -12.78 11.90 7.51
CA SER A 222 -12.91 12.81 6.35
C SER A 222 -13.29 12.02 5.11
N LEU A 223 -14.18 12.56 4.26
CA LEU A 223 -14.59 11.97 3.00
C LEU A 223 -14.68 13.06 1.92
N PHE A 224 -14.05 12.80 0.78
CA PHE A 224 -14.07 13.64 -0.41
C PHE A 224 -14.50 12.80 -1.61
N ILE A 225 -15.46 13.29 -2.40
CA ILE A 225 -15.98 12.57 -3.56
C ILE A 225 -15.85 13.47 -4.79
N GLY A 226 -15.19 12.94 -5.84
CA GLY A 226 -14.92 13.69 -7.06
C GLY A 226 -14.02 12.93 -8.02
N SER A 227 -13.25 13.65 -8.87
CA SER A 227 -12.20 13.02 -9.65
C SER A 227 -11.19 12.31 -8.72
N PRO A 228 -10.56 11.21 -9.17
CA PRO A 228 -9.56 10.53 -8.34
C PRO A 228 -8.44 11.45 -7.85
N GLU A 229 -8.01 12.39 -8.69
CA GLU A 229 -6.91 13.32 -8.42
C GLU A 229 -7.30 14.34 -7.33
N GLU A 230 -8.42 15.04 -7.52
CA GLU A 230 -8.86 16.10 -6.57
C GLU A 230 -9.31 15.55 -5.22
N SER A 231 -10.11 14.49 -5.23
CA SER A 231 -10.58 13.86 -3.99
C SER A 231 -9.44 13.26 -3.20
N TRP A 232 -8.49 12.59 -3.89
CA TRP A 232 -7.28 12.07 -3.28
C TRP A 232 -6.40 13.15 -2.69
N GLN A 233 -6.19 14.27 -3.39
CA GLN A 233 -5.36 15.37 -2.88
C GLN A 233 -5.90 15.91 -1.55
N LYS A 234 -7.20 16.19 -1.49
CA LYS A 234 -7.86 16.65 -0.25
C LYS A 234 -7.76 15.62 0.88
N ALA A 235 -7.96 14.35 0.55
CA ALA A 235 -7.83 13.27 1.53
C ALA A 235 -6.36 13.10 1.99
N ALA A 236 -5.37 13.24 1.11
CA ALA A 236 -3.95 13.17 1.46
C ALA A 236 -3.52 14.31 2.39
N GLU A 237 -4.03 15.52 2.20
CA GLU A 237 -3.83 16.65 3.10
C GLU A 237 -4.38 16.36 4.51
N CYS A 238 -5.60 15.78 4.60
CA CYS A 238 -6.17 15.35 5.88
C CYS A 238 -5.37 14.20 6.49
N SER A 239 -5.02 13.19 5.68
CA SER A 239 -4.22 12.06 6.10
C SER A 239 -2.83 12.46 6.60
N SER A 240 -2.21 13.48 5.99
CA SER A 240 -0.93 14.02 6.46
C SER A 240 -1.02 14.53 7.90
N ARG A 241 -2.12 15.18 8.27
CA ARG A 241 -2.36 15.65 9.65
C ARG A 241 -2.69 14.51 10.60
N ALA A 242 -3.47 13.53 10.13
CA ALA A 242 -3.93 12.41 10.95
C ALA A 242 -2.86 11.33 11.18
N HIS A 243 -2.10 10.99 10.13
CA HIS A 243 -1.24 9.81 10.12
C HIS A 243 0.26 10.10 10.14
N ILE A 244 0.70 11.37 10.16
CA ILE A 244 2.10 11.72 10.33
C ILE A 244 2.31 12.32 11.72
N ARG A 245 3.21 11.70 12.49
CA ARG A 245 3.63 12.19 13.81
C ARG A 245 5.01 12.83 13.69
N TYR A 246 5.06 14.12 14.01
CA TYR A 246 6.32 14.86 14.03
C TYR A 246 6.92 14.82 15.43
N VAL A 247 8.19 14.42 15.51
CA VAL A 247 8.97 14.37 16.75
C VAL A 247 10.15 15.34 16.68
N ASP A 248 10.65 15.76 17.84
CA ASP A 248 11.72 16.77 17.93
C ASP A 248 13.12 16.18 17.76
N ARG A 249 13.25 14.85 17.94
CA ARG A 249 14.56 14.17 17.95
C ARG A 249 14.49 12.79 17.29
N SER A 250 15.67 12.30 16.90
CA SER A 250 15.85 10.91 16.49
C SER A 250 16.11 10.02 17.71
N TYR A 251 15.90 8.71 17.55
CA TYR A 251 16.06 7.69 18.56
C TYR A 251 17.16 6.70 18.16
N LYS A 252 17.99 6.26 19.12
CA LYS A 252 19.00 5.21 18.87
C LYS A 252 18.33 3.82 18.71
N LYS A 253 17.21 3.60 19.39
CA LYS A 253 16.50 2.33 19.32
C LYS A 253 14.98 2.54 19.33
N ILE A 254 14.29 1.81 18.45
CA ILE A 254 12.82 1.77 18.41
C ILE A 254 12.39 0.33 18.53
N LEU A 255 11.52 0.04 19.51
CA LEU A 255 10.75 -1.22 19.57
C LEU A 255 9.38 -0.97 18.94
N GLY A 256 9.17 -1.47 17.75
CA GLY A 256 7.88 -1.40 17.06
C GLY A 256 7.09 -2.69 17.25
N ILE A 257 5.96 -2.62 17.95
CA ILE A 257 5.05 -3.75 18.18
C ILE A 257 4.08 -3.82 17.00
N ALA A 258 4.27 -4.82 16.15
CA ALA A 258 3.42 -5.02 14.97
C ALA A 258 2.02 -5.50 15.37
N PRO A 259 0.95 -4.95 14.77
CA PRO A 259 -0.40 -5.45 15.00
C PRO A 259 -0.59 -6.86 14.44
N ALA A 260 -1.49 -7.63 15.04
CA ALA A 260 -1.75 -9.03 14.66
C ALA A 260 -2.20 -9.23 13.22
N ILE A 261 -2.74 -8.19 12.59
CA ILE A 261 -3.14 -8.21 11.17
C ILE A 261 -1.95 -8.33 10.19
N TYR A 262 -0.73 -8.11 10.65
CA TYR A 262 0.46 -8.29 9.84
C TYR A 262 0.92 -9.75 9.94
N GLU A 263 0.64 -10.55 8.93
CA GLU A 263 0.81 -12.01 8.98
C GLU A 263 2.24 -12.46 8.63
N ASP A 264 3.01 -11.63 7.93
CA ASP A 264 4.38 -11.92 7.49
C ASP A 264 5.26 -10.63 7.48
N ILE A 265 6.55 -10.78 7.19
CA ILE A 265 7.49 -9.64 7.11
C ILE A 265 7.22 -8.77 5.88
N TRP A 266 6.62 -9.30 4.82
CA TRP A 266 6.19 -8.50 3.67
C TRP A 266 5.29 -7.34 4.11
N VAL A 267 4.36 -7.60 5.02
CA VAL A 267 3.47 -6.58 5.56
C VAL A 267 4.08 -5.88 6.78
N ALA A 268 4.74 -6.61 7.69
CA ALA A 268 5.33 -6.06 8.91
C ALA A 268 6.56 -5.17 8.68
N GLY A 269 7.14 -5.19 7.48
CA GLY A 269 8.13 -4.20 7.05
C GLY A 269 7.66 -2.75 7.24
N LYS A 270 6.33 -2.52 7.29
CA LYS A 270 5.74 -1.22 7.66
C LYS A 270 6.27 -0.67 8.99
N VAL A 271 6.58 -1.53 9.93
CA VAL A 271 7.20 -1.12 11.21
C VAL A 271 8.52 -0.42 10.95
N MET A 272 9.35 -0.98 10.05
CA MET A 272 10.64 -0.39 9.72
C MET A 272 10.45 0.95 8.98
N TYR A 273 9.83 0.95 7.82
CA TYR A 273 9.84 2.13 6.96
C TYR A 273 8.90 3.27 7.40
N LYS A 274 8.04 3.05 8.38
CA LYS A 274 7.28 4.11 9.06
C LYS A 274 8.08 4.82 10.17
N HIS A 275 9.15 4.21 10.66
CA HIS A 275 10.00 4.76 11.72
C HIS A 275 11.41 5.12 11.25
N GLU A 276 11.84 4.65 10.08
CA GLU A 276 13.16 4.94 9.53
C GLU A 276 13.56 6.44 9.59
N PRO A 277 12.66 7.40 9.30
CA PRO A 277 13.03 8.81 9.31
C PRO A 277 13.42 9.35 10.68
N ILE A 278 13.04 8.68 11.78
CA ILE A 278 13.32 9.12 13.14
C ILE A 278 14.35 8.27 13.88
N ILE A 279 14.97 7.30 13.20
CA ILE A 279 16.06 6.51 13.79
C ILE A 279 17.37 7.22 13.52
N ALA A 280 18.19 7.38 14.55
CA ALA A 280 19.51 7.97 14.47
C ALA A 280 20.44 7.09 13.60
N ASP A 281 21.48 7.68 13.02
CA ASP A 281 22.51 6.93 12.30
C ASP A 281 23.19 5.93 13.22
N GLY A 282 23.37 4.69 12.74
CA GLY A 282 23.85 3.57 13.55
C GLY A 282 22.81 3.00 14.53
N GLY A 283 21.60 3.56 14.59
CA GLY A 283 20.53 3.09 15.46
C GLY A 283 19.87 1.80 14.98
N GLU A 284 18.87 1.34 15.73
CA GLU A 284 18.21 0.05 15.50
C GLU A 284 16.69 0.16 15.58
N VAL A 285 15.99 -0.46 14.65
CA VAL A 285 14.57 -0.78 14.79
C VAL A 285 14.40 -2.27 15.07
N VAL A 286 13.67 -2.60 16.14
CA VAL A 286 13.28 -3.97 16.48
C VAL A 286 11.82 -4.14 16.10
N ILE A 287 11.54 -5.04 15.15
CA ILE A 287 10.19 -5.43 14.76
C ILE A 287 9.75 -6.55 15.70
N TYR A 288 8.91 -6.21 16.68
CA TYR A 288 8.36 -7.17 17.64
C TYR A 288 7.04 -7.73 17.12
N ALA A 289 7.05 -8.99 16.70
CA ALA A 289 5.89 -9.68 16.13
C ALA A 289 5.95 -11.19 16.40
N PRO A 290 5.72 -11.66 17.64
CA PRO A 290 5.80 -13.07 18.01
C PRO A 290 4.90 -14.00 17.20
N HIS A 291 3.81 -13.46 16.64
CA HIS A 291 2.85 -14.21 15.82
C HIS A 291 3.35 -14.48 14.39
N ILE A 292 4.37 -13.76 13.90
CA ILE A 292 4.90 -13.92 12.55
C ILE A 292 5.90 -15.09 12.52
N LYS A 293 5.66 -16.02 11.59
CA LYS A 293 6.45 -17.25 11.40
C LYS A 293 7.08 -17.36 10.01
N GLU A 294 6.81 -16.40 9.12
CA GLU A 294 7.18 -16.46 7.71
C GLU A 294 7.70 -15.10 7.21
N ILE A 295 8.71 -15.12 6.36
CA ILE A 295 9.23 -13.91 5.69
C ILE A 295 8.17 -13.36 4.73
N SER A 296 7.59 -14.22 3.89
CA SER A 296 6.43 -13.88 3.07
C SER A 296 5.76 -15.15 2.55
N TYR A 297 4.47 -15.23 2.70
CA TYR A 297 3.68 -16.34 2.15
C TYR A 297 3.66 -16.35 0.62
N THR A 298 3.74 -15.18 -0.02
CA THR A 298 3.69 -15.06 -1.48
C THR A 298 5.07 -15.01 -2.10
N HIS A 299 6.00 -14.24 -1.53
CA HIS A 299 7.28 -13.88 -2.13
C HIS A 299 8.49 -14.43 -1.38
N GLY A 300 8.30 -15.28 -0.38
CA GLY A 300 9.37 -15.76 0.50
C GLY A 300 10.51 -16.48 -0.23
N LYS A 301 10.19 -17.23 -1.29
CA LYS A 301 11.20 -17.92 -2.10
C LYS A 301 12.16 -16.96 -2.80
N GLU A 302 11.64 -15.90 -3.39
CA GLU A 302 12.43 -14.88 -4.08
C GLU A 302 13.21 -14.02 -3.08
N ILE A 303 12.60 -13.66 -1.95
CA ILE A 303 13.26 -12.87 -0.90
C ILE A 303 14.44 -13.66 -0.31
N ARG A 304 14.30 -14.96 -0.06
CA ARG A 304 15.41 -15.81 0.44
C ARG A 304 16.58 -15.88 -0.53
N LYS A 305 16.35 -15.74 -1.84
CA LYS A 305 17.42 -15.70 -2.85
C LYS A 305 18.12 -14.33 -2.90
N VAL A 306 17.36 -13.25 -2.70
CA VAL A 306 17.87 -11.88 -2.83
C VAL A 306 18.44 -11.37 -1.52
N GLY A 307 17.76 -11.63 -0.39
CA GLY A 307 18.02 -11.00 0.91
C GLY A 307 17.47 -9.58 0.99
N TYR A 308 17.61 -8.95 2.15
CA TYR A 308 17.27 -7.55 2.39
C TYR A 308 18.54 -6.71 2.30
N HIS A 309 18.58 -5.80 1.33
CA HIS A 309 19.73 -4.97 1.02
C HIS A 309 19.33 -3.53 0.73
N THR A 310 20.27 -2.62 0.92
CA THR A 310 20.12 -1.22 0.58
C THR A 310 19.96 -1.01 -0.94
N ARG A 311 19.40 0.13 -1.36
CA ARG A 311 19.30 0.49 -2.78
C ARG A 311 20.65 0.39 -3.51
N ASP A 312 21.69 0.93 -2.91
CA ASP A 312 23.01 1.02 -3.53
C ASP A 312 23.64 -0.36 -3.78
N TYR A 313 23.35 -1.34 -2.92
CA TYR A 313 23.76 -2.73 -3.12
C TYR A 313 23.24 -3.29 -4.45
N PHE A 314 21.99 -3.03 -4.79
CA PHE A 314 21.43 -3.49 -6.05
C PHE A 314 21.86 -2.64 -7.24
N VAL A 315 21.85 -1.33 -7.13
CA VAL A 315 22.15 -0.41 -8.22
C VAL A 315 23.60 -0.56 -8.69
N LYS A 316 24.57 -0.65 -7.75
CA LYS A 316 26.00 -0.80 -8.07
C LYS A 316 26.37 -2.22 -8.54
N GLN A 317 25.48 -3.18 -8.37
CA GLN A 317 25.63 -4.54 -8.87
C GLN A 317 24.54 -4.91 -9.88
N TRP A 318 24.03 -3.92 -10.65
CA TRP A 318 22.85 -4.08 -11.50
C TRP A 318 22.92 -5.27 -12.45
N GLU A 319 24.09 -5.56 -13.04
CA GLU A 319 24.25 -6.69 -13.93
C GLU A 319 23.93 -8.06 -13.27
N ARG A 320 24.16 -8.15 -11.97
CA ARG A 320 23.80 -9.34 -11.18
C ARG A 320 22.30 -9.43 -10.91
N PHE A 321 21.61 -8.29 -10.76
CA PHE A 321 20.23 -8.22 -10.28
C PHE A 321 19.19 -7.86 -11.34
N LYS A 322 19.60 -7.43 -12.55
CA LYS A 322 18.67 -6.99 -13.61
C LYS A 322 17.64 -8.04 -14.05
N GLY A 323 17.94 -9.33 -13.87
CA GLY A 323 17.01 -10.44 -14.16
C GLY A 323 16.07 -10.79 -13.00
N MET A 324 16.19 -10.12 -11.85
CA MET A 324 15.34 -10.35 -10.69
C MET A 324 14.11 -9.44 -10.70
N SER A 325 13.06 -9.83 -10.00
CA SER A 325 11.85 -9.02 -9.91
C SER A 325 12.12 -7.68 -9.24
N LYS A 326 11.91 -6.59 -9.95
CA LYS A 326 12.02 -5.22 -9.43
C LYS A 326 11.12 -4.97 -8.21
N LEU A 327 10.00 -5.68 -8.10
CA LEU A 327 9.13 -5.64 -6.93
C LEU A 327 9.85 -6.19 -5.69
N ILE A 328 10.54 -7.31 -5.82
CA ILE A 328 11.31 -7.94 -4.73
C ILE A 328 12.49 -7.06 -4.32
N LEU A 329 13.24 -6.52 -5.30
CA LEU A 329 14.34 -5.60 -5.02
C LEU A 329 13.86 -4.35 -4.29
N ALA A 330 12.72 -3.80 -4.70
CA ALA A 330 12.11 -2.63 -4.05
C ALA A 330 11.67 -2.93 -2.61
N HIS A 331 11.00 -4.05 -2.38
CA HIS A 331 10.62 -4.47 -1.03
C HIS A 331 11.84 -4.68 -0.14
N SER A 332 12.85 -5.38 -0.66
CA SER A 332 14.13 -5.59 0.02
C SER A 332 14.74 -4.25 0.47
N THR A 333 14.82 -3.28 -0.44
CA THR A 333 15.33 -1.93 -0.14
C THR A 333 14.50 -1.22 0.93
N ASN A 334 13.18 -1.26 0.85
CA ASN A 334 12.32 -0.59 1.81
C ASN A 334 12.46 -1.16 3.22
N VAL A 335 12.59 -2.48 3.36
CA VAL A 335 12.76 -3.13 4.68
C VAL A 335 14.17 -2.92 5.23
N ARG A 336 15.21 -2.94 4.38
CA ARG A 336 16.60 -2.72 4.81
C ARG A 336 16.88 -1.26 5.16
N GLY A 337 16.23 -0.33 4.44
CA GLY A 337 16.43 1.11 4.58
C GLY A 337 17.58 1.66 3.74
N ILE A 338 17.86 2.95 3.94
CA ILE A 338 18.94 3.63 3.22
C ILE A 338 20.31 3.22 3.75
N GLY A 339 21.32 3.36 2.87
CA GLY A 339 22.71 3.05 3.17
C GLY A 339 23.56 3.17 1.93
N SER A 340 24.80 2.76 2.01
CA SER A 340 25.75 2.76 0.89
C SER A 340 26.29 1.37 0.60
N TYR A 341 26.85 1.20 -0.60
CA TYR A 341 27.61 0.03 -1.00
C TYR A 341 28.87 0.50 -1.70
N GLU A 342 30.03 0.35 -1.06
CA GLU A 342 31.32 0.81 -1.57
C GLU A 342 32.36 -0.30 -1.46
N SER A 343 33.15 -0.50 -2.51
CA SER A 343 34.25 -1.47 -2.53
C SER A 343 33.87 -2.89 -2.04
N GLY A 344 32.65 -3.32 -2.36
CA GLY A 344 32.15 -4.65 -1.94
C GLY A 344 31.56 -4.71 -0.54
N ILE A 345 31.51 -3.58 0.18
CA ILE A 345 31.00 -3.50 1.55
C ILE A 345 29.67 -2.74 1.56
N GLU A 346 28.63 -3.40 2.09
CA GLU A 346 27.34 -2.77 2.35
C GLU A 346 27.33 -2.14 3.74
N SER A 347 26.94 -0.87 3.80
CA SER A 347 26.87 -0.09 5.06
C SER A 347 25.47 0.52 5.21
N PRO A 348 24.50 -0.22 5.75
CA PRO A 348 23.18 0.32 6.04
C PRO A 348 23.27 1.41 7.12
N ARG A 349 22.43 2.45 6.99
CA ARG A 349 22.37 3.54 7.96
C ARG A 349 21.90 3.09 9.34
N ILE A 350 21.01 2.09 9.37
CA ILE A 350 20.41 1.55 10.60
C ILE A 350 20.42 0.02 10.59
N LYS A 351 20.26 -0.56 11.77
CA LYS A 351 20.06 -2.01 11.96
C LYS A 351 18.57 -2.32 12.02
N VAL A 352 18.14 -3.37 11.32
CA VAL A 352 16.78 -3.92 11.38
C VAL A 352 16.84 -5.30 12.01
N THR A 353 16.15 -5.48 13.12
CA THR A 353 16.15 -6.73 13.91
C THR A 353 14.74 -7.28 14.00
N LEU A 354 14.59 -8.57 13.72
CA LEU A 354 13.33 -9.29 13.86
C LEU A 354 13.27 -9.95 15.26
N ALA A 355 12.23 -9.65 16.01
CA ALA A 355 11.84 -10.34 17.26
C ALA A 355 10.52 -11.06 17.00
N THR A 356 10.60 -12.17 16.27
CA THR A 356 9.48 -12.94 15.70
C THR A 356 9.64 -14.41 15.98
N SER A 357 8.69 -15.26 15.57
CA SER A 357 8.83 -16.71 15.59
C SER A 357 9.57 -17.29 14.38
N ILE A 358 10.11 -16.44 13.49
CA ILE A 358 11.01 -16.88 12.42
C ILE A 358 12.35 -17.32 13.03
N PRO A 359 12.92 -18.48 12.61
CA PRO A 359 14.20 -18.95 13.15
C PRO A 359 15.34 -17.95 12.96
N GLU A 360 16.27 -17.90 13.91
CA GLU A 360 17.44 -17.01 13.84
C GLU A 360 18.24 -17.19 12.55
N GLU A 361 18.52 -18.44 12.17
CA GLU A 361 19.24 -18.77 10.95
C GLU A 361 18.57 -18.14 9.72
N GLU A 362 17.24 -18.21 9.64
CA GLU A 362 16.48 -17.62 8.53
C GLU A 362 16.55 -16.10 8.54
N CYS A 363 16.38 -15.45 9.70
CA CYS A 363 16.52 -14.00 9.82
C CYS A 363 17.88 -13.52 9.31
N ARG A 364 18.95 -14.22 9.71
CA ARG A 364 20.33 -13.90 9.31
C ARG A 364 20.59 -14.20 7.84
N SER A 365 20.04 -15.30 7.30
CA SER A 365 20.22 -15.69 5.89
C SER A 365 19.63 -14.65 4.92
N VAL A 366 18.59 -13.92 5.34
CA VAL A 366 18.02 -12.82 4.57
C VAL A 366 18.60 -11.44 4.94
N ASN A 367 19.76 -11.40 5.60
CA ASN A 367 20.48 -10.18 5.97
C ASN A 367 19.74 -9.24 6.95
N LEU A 368 18.95 -9.81 7.87
CA LEU A 368 18.34 -9.09 8.98
C LEU A 368 18.87 -9.56 10.33
N GLY A 369 18.79 -8.71 11.34
CA GLY A 369 19.09 -9.07 12.72
C GLY A 369 18.05 -9.98 13.33
N TYR A 370 18.43 -10.70 14.37
CA TYR A 370 17.53 -11.53 15.18
C TYR A 370 17.61 -11.14 16.66
N ALA A 371 16.45 -11.18 17.33
CA ALA A 371 16.34 -11.15 18.79
C ALA A 371 15.28 -12.16 19.23
N ASP A 372 15.54 -12.87 20.31
CA ASP A 372 14.53 -13.77 20.90
C ASP A 372 13.37 -12.91 21.45
N TYR A 373 12.21 -12.99 20.84
CA TYR A 373 11.04 -12.22 21.26
C TYR A 373 10.62 -12.52 22.69
N ARG A 374 10.94 -13.72 23.21
CA ARG A 374 10.62 -14.14 24.61
C ARG A 374 11.45 -13.39 25.64
N SER A 375 12.61 -12.86 25.24
CA SER A 375 13.45 -12.01 26.10
C SER A 375 12.96 -10.55 26.19
N ILE A 376 11.98 -10.16 25.38
CA ILE A 376 11.46 -8.80 25.35
C ILE A 376 10.25 -8.67 26.28
N ASN A 377 10.46 -7.99 27.41
CA ASN A 377 9.40 -7.61 28.35
C ASN A 377 8.87 -6.22 27.98
N ILE A 378 7.72 -6.14 27.31
CA ILE A 378 7.14 -4.87 26.82
C ILE A 378 6.92 -3.85 27.95
N PRO A 379 6.32 -4.19 29.13
CA PRO A 379 6.21 -3.27 30.25
C PRO A 379 7.55 -2.68 30.68
N GLU A 380 8.59 -3.50 30.77
CA GLU A 380 9.93 -3.05 31.12
C GLU A 380 10.53 -2.10 30.06
N TRP A 381 10.36 -2.41 28.77
CA TRP A 381 10.80 -1.54 27.69
C TRP A 381 10.08 -0.19 27.72
N LYS A 382 8.77 -0.20 27.97
CA LYS A 382 7.98 1.03 28.13
C LYS A 382 8.46 1.88 29.31
N SER A 383 8.79 1.26 30.45
CA SER A 383 9.30 1.98 31.62
C SER A 383 10.69 2.60 31.41
N LYS A 384 11.47 2.07 30.44
CA LYS A 384 12.80 2.55 30.07
C LYS A 384 12.78 3.54 28.89
N GLN A 385 11.60 3.93 28.39
CA GLN A 385 11.53 4.95 27.35
C GLN A 385 12.22 6.24 27.80
N ASN A 386 13.04 6.78 26.93
CA ASN A 386 13.83 7.98 27.16
C ASN A 386 14.20 8.67 25.85
N GLU A 387 15.21 9.51 25.86
CA GLU A 387 15.67 10.24 24.67
C GLU A 387 16.25 9.33 23.58
N ASP A 388 16.73 8.13 23.92
CA ASP A 388 17.35 7.18 23.00
C ASP A 388 16.44 6.02 22.62
N LEU A 389 15.41 5.71 23.43
CA LEU A 389 14.52 4.56 23.25
C LEU A 389 13.06 4.97 23.11
N LEU A 390 12.43 4.57 22.02
CA LEU A 390 10.99 4.69 21.79
C LEU A 390 10.33 3.32 21.67
N VAL A 391 9.18 3.12 22.32
CA VAL A 391 8.31 1.94 22.14
C VAL A 391 7.02 2.39 21.46
N VAL A 392 6.68 1.76 20.32
CA VAL A 392 5.50 2.11 19.54
C VAL A 392 4.56 0.91 19.44
N GLU A 393 3.35 1.07 19.94
CA GLU A 393 2.25 0.10 19.76
C GLU A 393 1.58 0.29 18.40
N ASN A 394 0.99 -0.77 17.84
CA ASN A 394 0.39 -0.76 16.52
C ASN A 394 1.33 -0.16 15.46
N ALA A 395 2.62 -0.47 15.58
CA ALA A 395 3.68 0.09 14.76
C ALA A 395 3.46 -0.24 13.27
N GLY A 396 3.74 0.73 12.41
CA GLY A 396 3.50 0.61 10.97
C GLY A 396 2.19 1.27 10.48
N GLN A 397 1.32 1.72 11.38
CA GLN A 397 0.12 2.48 11.01
C GLN A 397 0.42 3.96 10.81
N LEU A 398 1.10 4.59 11.77
CA LEU A 398 1.50 5.99 11.69
C LEU A 398 2.92 6.13 11.13
N LEU A 399 3.12 7.14 10.30
CA LEU A 399 4.45 7.58 9.86
C LEU A 399 5.03 8.56 10.89
N TYR A 400 6.29 8.36 11.24
CA TYR A 400 7.03 9.29 12.10
C TYR A 400 8.03 10.08 11.27
N ARG A 401 8.14 11.39 11.54
CA ARG A 401 9.10 12.30 10.91
C ARG A 401 9.70 13.27 11.91
N LEU A 402 10.90 13.75 11.62
CA LEU A 402 11.52 14.83 12.38
C LEU A 402 10.89 16.19 12.00
N LYS A 403 10.66 17.06 12.97
CA LYS A 403 10.10 18.42 12.74
C LYS A 403 10.98 19.28 11.84
N ASN A 404 12.29 19.13 11.91
CA ASN A 404 13.26 19.87 11.10
C ASN A 404 13.39 19.37 9.65
N GLN A 405 12.66 18.31 9.29
CA GLN A 405 12.58 17.75 7.92
C GLN A 405 11.20 17.99 7.29
N LYS A 406 10.48 18.98 7.80
CA LYS A 406 9.12 19.34 7.36
C LYS A 406 9.14 20.14 6.05
#